data_f0cb852a7baa86dace542acf19556887
#
_entry.id   f0cb852a7baa86dace542acf19556887
#
_cell.length_a   1.000
_cell.length_b   1.000
_cell.length_c   1.000
_cell.angle_alpha   90.00
_cell.angle_beta   90.00
_cell.angle_gamma   90.00
#
_symmetry.space_group_name_H-M   'P 1'
#
loop_
_entity.id
_entity.type
_entity.pdbx_description
1 polymer ?
#
loop_
_entity_poly.entity_id
_entity_poly.type
_entity_poly.pdbx_seq_one_letter_code
_entity_poly.pdbx_strand_id
1 'polypeptide(L)'
;GNQYASISLTAQGANLVEVLTLAADVLRNPAFPEAEFEQLRTQAITGLEANRQEPSRFASEAMQKHFDRWPAGHPYAFRSLDEQLAAIKAIRLEDVRRFHQDFYGTADGEIAIVGDIDPAALKPVLQSLFADWKAPRPFVRIPTHYHAVAATRASFETPDKANAVLLSRSNFALNADHPDAAALAVANHVFGGGGMASRLGNRIRQKEGLSYGVGSRIGVDDLDDDSSLLIQASAAPENMARLETAMREELE
;
A
#
# COMPACT_ATOMS: atom_id res chain seq x y z
N GLY A 1 -1.31 2.69 -5.06
CA GLY A 1 -2.67 2.12 -5.11
C GLY A 1 -2.93 1.44 -6.43
N ASN A 2 -3.95 0.62 -6.48
CA ASN A 2 -4.27 -0.13 -7.70
C ASN A 2 -5.01 0.70 -8.75
N GLN A 3 -5.36 1.96 -8.43
CA GLN A 3 -6.19 2.80 -9.28
C GLN A 3 -5.46 4.01 -9.88
N TYR A 4 -4.21 4.24 -9.53
CA TYR A 4 -3.43 5.36 -10.07
C TYR A 4 -1.97 4.99 -10.28
N ALA A 5 -1.33 5.70 -11.21
CA ALA A 5 0.12 5.72 -11.38
C ALA A 5 0.63 7.13 -11.12
N SER A 6 1.82 7.26 -10.59
CA SER A 6 2.45 8.55 -10.33
C SER A 6 3.90 8.56 -10.81
N ILE A 7 4.35 9.74 -11.23
CA ILE A 7 5.75 10.04 -11.48
C ILE A 7 6.14 11.23 -10.60
N SER A 8 7.27 11.14 -9.94
CA SER A 8 7.82 12.23 -9.14
C SER A 8 9.18 12.63 -9.70
N LEU A 9 9.40 13.91 -9.86
CA LEU A 9 10.57 14.50 -10.48
C LEU A 9 11.13 15.61 -9.59
N THR A 10 12.44 15.74 -9.58
CA THR A 10 13.13 16.88 -8.98
C THR A 10 14.13 17.44 -10.00
N ALA A 11 14.05 18.75 -10.25
CA ALA A 11 14.90 19.44 -11.20
C ALA A 11 15.32 20.80 -10.68
N GLN A 12 16.44 21.34 -11.15
CA GLN A 12 16.75 22.75 -11.02
C GLN A 12 15.78 23.56 -11.90
N GLY A 13 15.35 24.74 -11.45
CA GLY A 13 14.36 25.55 -12.18
C GLY A 13 14.70 25.79 -13.65
N ALA A 14 15.98 26.01 -13.98
CA ALA A 14 16.45 26.17 -15.36
C ALA A 14 16.18 24.95 -16.26
N ASN A 15 16.13 23.75 -15.71
CA ASN A 15 15.96 22.48 -16.44
C ASN A 15 14.54 21.92 -16.36
N LEU A 16 13.62 22.63 -15.69
CA LEU A 16 12.27 22.11 -15.41
C LEU A 16 11.52 21.73 -16.68
N VAL A 17 11.55 22.57 -17.71
CA VAL A 17 10.83 22.31 -18.97
C VAL A 17 11.40 21.10 -19.70
N GLU A 18 12.70 20.93 -19.70
CA GLU A 18 13.37 19.78 -20.32
C GLU A 18 13.00 18.48 -19.59
N VAL A 19 13.04 18.49 -18.26
CA VAL A 19 12.66 17.33 -17.42
C VAL A 19 11.17 16.99 -17.57
N LEU A 20 10.29 17.98 -17.66
CA LEU A 20 8.87 17.76 -17.92
C LEU A 20 8.63 17.15 -19.30
N THR A 21 9.39 17.60 -20.31
CA THR A 21 9.31 17.05 -21.68
C THR A 21 9.76 15.58 -21.70
N LEU A 22 10.84 15.26 -21.02
CA LEU A 22 11.32 13.87 -20.87
C LEU A 22 10.27 13.01 -20.11
N ALA A 23 9.68 13.55 -19.06
CA ALA A 23 8.65 12.84 -18.31
C ALA A 23 7.40 12.56 -19.18
N ALA A 24 6.99 13.54 -19.97
CA ALA A 24 5.86 13.38 -20.89
C ALA A 24 6.17 12.29 -21.95
N ASP A 25 7.39 12.25 -22.48
CA ASP A 25 7.80 11.23 -23.44
C ASP A 25 7.80 9.83 -22.80
N VAL A 26 8.39 9.67 -21.63
CA VAL A 26 8.39 8.39 -20.89
C VAL A 26 6.98 7.91 -20.57
N LEU A 27 6.07 8.82 -20.21
CA LEU A 27 4.69 8.47 -19.88
C LEU A 27 3.87 8.11 -21.13
N ARG A 28 4.08 8.82 -22.24
CA ARG A 28 3.30 8.64 -23.47
C ARG A 28 3.83 7.56 -24.41
N ASN A 29 5.15 7.43 -24.47
CA ASN A 29 5.86 6.58 -25.43
C ASN A 29 6.83 5.60 -24.76
N PRO A 30 6.41 4.85 -23.74
CA PRO A 30 7.30 3.92 -23.04
C PRO A 30 7.81 2.84 -24.01
N ALA A 31 9.10 2.59 -23.97
CA ALA A 31 9.75 1.64 -24.89
C ALA A 31 9.39 0.17 -24.59
N PHE A 32 9.09 -0.16 -23.34
CA PHE A 32 8.81 -1.52 -22.87
C PHE A 32 9.82 -2.55 -23.39
N PRO A 33 11.13 -2.45 -23.07
CA PRO A 33 12.13 -3.43 -23.51
C PRO A 33 11.79 -4.80 -22.94
N GLU A 34 11.86 -5.84 -23.78
CA GLU A 34 11.55 -7.21 -23.37
C GLU A 34 12.49 -7.71 -22.27
N ALA A 35 13.78 -7.37 -22.36
CA ALA A 35 14.76 -7.74 -21.34
C ALA A 35 14.43 -7.19 -19.95
N GLU A 36 14.00 -5.92 -19.88
CA GLU A 36 13.57 -5.28 -18.63
C GLU A 36 12.28 -5.91 -18.08
N PHE A 37 11.32 -6.20 -18.96
CA PHE A 37 10.09 -6.89 -18.56
C PHE A 37 10.39 -8.26 -17.96
N GLU A 38 11.24 -9.08 -18.59
CA GLU A 38 11.61 -10.39 -18.08
C GLU A 38 12.40 -10.31 -16.77
N GLN A 39 13.28 -9.32 -16.63
CA GLN A 39 13.99 -9.06 -15.40
C GLN A 39 13.02 -8.71 -14.25
N LEU A 40 12.10 -7.77 -14.46
CA LEU A 40 11.10 -7.37 -13.46
C LEU A 40 10.16 -8.54 -13.11
N ARG A 41 9.73 -9.32 -14.11
CA ARG A 41 8.91 -10.52 -13.89
C ARG A 41 9.64 -11.54 -13.01
N THR A 42 10.91 -11.78 -13.30
CA THR A 42 11.76 -12.71 -12.52
C THR A 42 11.96 -12.20 -11.09
N GLN A 43 12.24 -10.92 -10.92
CA GLN A 43 12.38 -10.30 -9.59
C GLN A 43 11.10 -10.42 -8.77
N ALA A 44 9.93 -10.15 -9.37
CA ALA A 44 8.63 -10.27 -8.71
C ALA A 44 8.35 -11.72 -8.27
N ILE A 45 8.61 -12.70 -9.13
CA ILE A 45 8.46 -14.13 -8.80
C ILE A 45 9.41 -14.51 -7.66
N THR A 46 10.69 -14.14 -7.74
CA THR A 46 11.69 -14.44 -6.71
C THR A 46 11.32 -13.81 -5.37
N GLY A 47 10.86 -12.56 -5.37
CA GLY A 47 10.42 -11.87 -4.16
C GLY A 47 9.21 -12.54 -3.49
N LEU A 48 8.23 -13.00 -4.27
CA LEU A 48 7.09 -13.74 -3.73
C LEU A 48 7.51 -15.11 -3.18
N GLU A 49 8.36 -15.85 -3.90
CA GLU A 49 8.83 -17.16 -3.44
C GLU A 49 9.70 -17.05 -2.17
N ALA A 50 10.53 -16.02 -2.03
CA ALA A 50 11.32 -15.78 -0.82
C ALA A 50 10.45 -15.61 0.43
N ASN A 51 9.24 -15.07 0.27
CA ASN A 51 8.30 -14.88 1.37
C ASN A 51 7.43 -16.11 1.68
N ARG A 52 7.58 -17.21 0.92
CA ARG A 52 6.69 -18.38 1.00
C ARG A 52 6.59 -18.97 2.42
N GLN A 53 7.67 -18.97 3.15
CA GLN A 53 7.76 -19.58 4.51
C GLN A 53 7.85 -18.52 5.62
N GLU A 54 7.62 -17.25 5.32
CA GLU A 54 7.68 -16.20 6.34
C GLU A 54 6.42 -16.19 7.23
N PRO A 55 6.54 -16.15 8.57
CA PRO A 55 5.39 -16.13 9.48
C PRO A 55 4.42 -14.99 9.19
N SER A 56 4.96 -13.80 8.87
CA SER A 56 4.16 -12.62 8.53
C SER A 56 3.27 -12.82 7.30
N ARG A 57 3.69 -13.66 6.35
CA ARG A 57 2.89 -13.98 5.17
C ARG A 57 1.62 -14.74 5.55
N PHE A 58 1.74 -15.80 6.37
CA PHE A 58 0.58 -16.58 6.80
C PHE A 58 -0.44 -15.71 7.52
N ALA A 59 0.02 -14.88 8.45
CA ALA A 59 -0.83 -13.95 9.17
C ALA A 59 -1.49 -12.91 8.24
N SER A 60 -0.72 -12.33 7.32
CA SER A 60 -1.23 -11.34 6.35
C SER A 60 -2.24 -11.95 5.37
N GLU A 61 -1.97 -13.14 4.87
CA GLU A 61 -2.85 -13.85 3.94
C GLU A 61 -4.18 -14.21 4.60
N ALA A 62 -4.15 -14.74 5.82
CA ALA A 62 -5.35 -15.04 6.59
C ALA A 62 -6.16 -13.77 6.89
N MET A 63 -5.49 -12.69 7.26
CA MET A 63 -6.12 -11.40 7.53
C MET A 63 -6.76 -10.83 6.25
N GLN A 64 -6.04 -10.77 5.14
CA GLN A 64 -6.56 -10.27 3.87
C GLN A 64 -7.76 -11.09 3.41
N LYS A 65 -7.70 -12.42 3.50
CA LYS A 65 -8.80 -13.30 3.16
C LYS A 65 -10.02 -13.09 4.07
N HIS A 66 -9.82 -12.84 5.35
CA HIS A 66 -10.90 -12.58 6.30
C HIS A 66 -11.63 -11.25 6.04
N PHE A 67 -10.90 -10.22 5.59
CA PHE A 67 -11.45 -8.92 5.22
C PHE A 67 -11.87 -8.82 3.74
N ASP A 68 -11.68 -9.89 2.96
CA ASP A 68 -12.07 -9.89 1.54
C ASP A 68 -13.59 -9.95 1.38
N ARG A 69 -14.11 -9.03 0.60
CA ARG A 69 -15.55 -8.92 0.25
C ARG A 69 -15.79 -8.98 -1.25
N TRP A 70 -14.71 -9.06 -2.03
CA TRP A 70 -14.80 -8.93 -3.46
C TRP A 70 -15.03 -10.26 -4.15
N PRO A 71 -15.85 -10.30 -5.19
CA PRO A 71 -16.02 -11.52 -5.97
C PRO A 71 -14.72 -11.89 -6.68
N ALA A 72 -14.54 -13.18 -6.93
CA ALA A 72 -13.39 -13.69 -7.67
C ALA A 72 -13.24 -12.96 -9.03
N GLY A 73 -12.01 -12.55 -9.35
CA GLY A 73 -11.69 -11.78 -10.56
C GLY A 73 -11.82 -10.27 -10.40
N HIS A 74 -12.36 -9.77 -9.30
CA HIS A 74 -12.36 -8.34 -9.02
C HIS A 74 -10.91 -7.85 -8.76
N PRO A 75 -10.52 -6.61 -9.19
CA PRO A 75 -9.16 -6.09 -8.97
C PRO A 75 -8.69 -6.10 -7.52
N TYR A 76 -9.62 -5.95 -6.57
CA TYR A 76 -9.33 -5.95 -5.13
C TYR A 76 -9.59 -7.29 -4.43
N ALA A 77 -10.06 -8.31 -5.15
CA ALA A 77 -10.26 -9.63 -4.56
C ALA A 77 -8.95 -10.19 -4.01
N PHE A 78 -9.05 -10.86 -2.87
CA PHE A 78 -7.92 -11.57 -2.29
C PHE A 78 -7.36 -12.59 -3.29
N ARG A 79 -6.03 -12.68 -3.35
CA ARG A 79 -5.30 -13.70 -4.11
C ARG A 79 -4.26 -14.34 -3.21
N SER A 80 -4.30 -15.66 -3.13
CA SER A 80 -3.26 -16.43 -2.47
C SER A 80 -1.89 -16.23 -3.15
N LEU A 81 -0.81 -16.58 -2.47
CA LEU A 81 0.53 -16.53 -3.05
C LEU A 81 0.63 -17.30 -4.37
N ASP A 82 0.03 -18.50 -4.42
CA ASP A 82 0.11 -19.34 -5.62
C ASP A 82 -0.69 -18.73 -6.79
N GLU A 83 -1.83 -18.10 -6.51
CA GLU A 83 -2.60 -17.37 -7.52
C GLU A 83 -1.85 -16.12 -8.02
N GLN A 84 -1.16 -15.39 -7.12
CA GLN A 84 -0.30 -14.26 -7.50
C GLN A 84 0.86 -14.71 -8.38
N LEU A 85 1.55 -15.79 -8.01
CA LEU A 85 2.63 -16.37 -8.80
C LEU A 85 2.14 -16.85 -10.17
N ALA A 86 1.00 -17.54 -10.22
CA ALA A 86 0.41 -17.98 -11.47
C ALA A 86 0.06 -16.79 -12.38
N ALA A 87 -0.53 -15.73 -11.83
CA ALA A 87 -0.87 -14.53 -12.57
C ALA A 87 0.39 -13.82 -13.12
N ILE A 88 1.46 -13.68 -12.33
CA ILE A 88 2.72 -13.03 -12.79
C ILE A 88 3.40 -13.89 -13.87
N LYS A 89 3.40 -15.21 -13.72
CA LYS A 89 3.96 -16.12 -14.75
C LYS A 89 3.18 -16.07 -16.07
N ALA A 90 1.88 -15.81 -16.02
CA ALA A 90 1.02 -15.75 -17.19
C ALA A 90 1.05 -14.41 -17.93
N ILE A 91 1.47 -13.32 -17.25
CA ILE A 91 1.51 -11.98 -17.85
C ILE A 91 2.51 -11.94 -19.01
N ARG A 92 2.13 -11.30 -20.11
CA ARG A 92 2.98 -11.11 -21.29
C ARG A 92 3.24 -9.62 -21.52
N LEU A 93 4.32 -9.30 -22.22
CA LEU A 93 4.66 -7.93 -22.53
C LEU A 93 3.54 -7.21 -23.32
N GLU A 94 2.86 -7.92 -24.21
CA GLU A 94 1.70 -7.40 -24.94
C GLU A 94 0.55 -6.98 -24.02
N ASP A 95 0.36 -7.67 -22.89
CA ASP A 95 -0.68 -7.32 -21.92
C ASP A 95 -0.34 -5.99 -21.23
N VAL A 96 0.94 -5.76 -20.94
CA VAL A 96 1.43 -4.48 -20.37
C VAL A 96 1.27 -3.34 -21.38
N ARG A 97 1.68 -3.55 -22.64
CA ARG A 97 1.52 -2.55 -23.71
C ARG A 97 0.06 -2.19 -23.93
N ARG A 98 -0.81 -3.20 -24.02
CA ARG A 98 -2.25 -2.99 -24.18
C ARG A 98 -2.86 -2.25 -22.99
N PHE A 99 -2.46 -2.59 -21.75
CA PHE A 99 -2.93 -1.88 -20.56
C PHE A 99 -2.53 -0.40 -20.59
N HIS A 100 -1.29 -0.08 -20.96
CA HIS A 100 -0.85 1.29 -21.13
C HIS A 100 -1.67 2.02 -22.21
N GLN A 101 -1.85 1.42 -23.39
CA GLN A 101 -2.61 2.00 -24.49
C GLN A 101 -4.09 2.23 -24.13
N ASP A 102 -4.71 1.32 -23.39
CA ASP A 102 -6.12 1.38 -23.04
C ASP A 102 -6.43 2.41 -21.93
N PHE A 103 -5.54 2.55 -20.94
CA PHE A 103 -5.86 3.21 -19.68
C PHE A 103 -5.01 4.44 -19.35
N TYR A 104 -3.84 4.64 -19.98
CA TYR A 104 -3.02 5.79 -19.67
C TYR A 104 -3.44 7.01 -20.47
N GLY A 105 -3.56 8.14 -19.78
CA GLY A 105 -3.96 9.42 -20.34
C GLY A 105 -4.10 10.46 -19.23
N THR A 106 -4.43 11.69 -19.58
CA THR A 106 -4.49 12.83 -18.66
C THR A 106 -5.89 13.33 -18.35
N ALA A 107 -6.95 12.61 -18.78
CA ALA A 107 -8.34 13.05 -18.54
C ALA A 107 -8.66 13.20 -17.04
N ASP A 108 -8.10 12.31 -16.22
CA ASP A 108 -8.23 12.28 -14.75
C ASP A 108 -6.85 12.43 -14.07
N GLY A 109 -5.93 13.15 -14.72
CA GLY A 109 -4.58 13.37 -14.22
C GLY A 109 -4.47 14.69 -13.45
N GLU A 110 -3.62 14.65 -12.40
CA GLU A 110 -3.25 15.84 -11.63
C GLU A 110 -1.74 16.07 -11.72
N ILE A 111 -1.33 17.33 -11.81
CA ILE A 111 0.07 17.75 -11.78
C ILE A 111 0.24 18.77 -10.65
N ALA A 112 1.08 18.45 -9.69
CA ALA A 112 1.51 19.39 -8.64
C ALA A 112 2.98 19.76 -8.85
N ILE A 113 3.29 21.05 -8.87
CA ILE A 113 4.65 21.57 -9.02
C ILE A 113 4.92 22.56 -7.89
N VAL A 114 5.99 22.31 -7.14
CA VAL A 114 6.40 23.14 -6.00
C VAL A 114 7.85 23.62 -6.22
N GLY A 115 8.06 24.94 -6.16
CA GLY A 115 9.38 25.53 -6.36
C GLY A 115 9.31 26.99 -6.81
N ASP A 116 10.46 27.54 -7.16
CA ASP A 116 10.57 28.87 -7.79
C ASP A 116 10.20 28.77 -9.27
N ILE A 117 8.92 28.95 -9.58
CA ILE A 117 8.34 28.79 -10.91
C ILE A 117 7.48 29.98 -11.30
N ASP A 118 7.40 30.26 -12.60
CA ASP A 118 6.38 31.15 -13.17
C ASP A 118 5.21 30.31 -13.73
N PRO A 119 4.05 30.30 -13.06
CA PRO A 119 2.88 29.52 -13.51
C PRO A 119 2.37 29.95 -14.89
N ALA A 120 2.52 31.25 -15.25
CA ALA A 120 2.04 31.76 -16.52
C ALA A 120 2.90 31.23 -17.69
N ALA A 121 4.20 31.15 -17.50
CA ALA A 121 5.11 30.56 -18.49
C ALA A 121 4.98 29.03 -18.58
N LEU A 122 4.71 28.37 -17.47
CA LEU A 122 4.66 26.90 -17.40
C LEU A 122 3.35 26.32 -17.95
N LYS A 123 2.22 26.99 -17.77
CA LYS A 123 0.91 26.51 -18.21
C LYS A 123 0.85 26.12 -19.70
N PRO A 124 1.31 26.94 -20.67
CA PRO A 124 1.29 26.53 -22.08
C PRO A 124 2.19 25.32 -22.36
N VAL A 125 3.30 25.17 -21.64
CA VAL A 125 4.19 24.00 -21.76
C VAL A 125 3.42 22.72 -21.33
N LEU A 126 2.80 22.73 -20.17
CA LEU A 126 2.01 21.60 -19.69
C LEU A 126 0.85 21.27 -20.64
N GLN A 127 0.17 22.29 -21.17
CA GLN A 127 -0.88 22.08 -22.16
C GLN A 127 -0.35 21.42 -23.44
N SER A 128 0.81 21.84 -23.95
CA SER A 128 1.39 21.23 -25.14
C SER A 128 1.85 19.78 -24.93
N LEU A 129 2.27 19.45 -23.71
CA LEU A 129 2.77 18.11 -23.38
C LEU A 129 1.64 17.10 -23.09
N PHE A 130 0.51 17.56 -22.54
CA PHE A 130 -0.45 16.66 -21.92
C PHE A 130 -1.90 16.81 -22.40
N ALA A 131 -2.33 17.96 -22.98
CA ALA A 131 -3.75 18.23 -23.21
C ALA A 131 -4.41 17.29 -24.25
N ASP A 132 -3.66 16.76 -25.20
CA ASP A 132 -4.15 15.86 -26.26
C ASP A 132 -4.03 14.38 -25.94
N TRP A 133 -3.43 14.03 -24.78
CA TRP A 133 -3.21 12.64 -24.39
C TRP A 133 -4.42 12.09 -23.65
N LYS A 134 -5.25 11.34 -24.35
CA LYS A 134 -6.49 10.75 -23.81
C LYS A 134 -6.43 9.24 -23.86
N ALA A 135 -6.81 8.61 -22.76
CA ALA A 135 -7.05 7.18 -22.73
C ALA A 135 -8.30 6.81 -23.55
N PRO A 136 -8.27 5.72 -24.32
CA PRO A 136 -9.47 5.21 -25.02
C PRO A 136 -10.56 4.75 -24.06
N ARG A 137 -10.18 4.26 -22.87
CA ARG A 137 -11.10 3.84 -21.82
C ARG A 137 -11.18 4.90 -20.73
N PRO A 138 -12.39 5.30 -20.31
CA PRO A 138 -12.53 6.24 -19.20
C PRO A 138 -12.05 5.60 -17.89
N PHE A 139 -11.51 6.43 -17.02
CA PHE A 139 -11.25 6.04 -15.64
C PHE A 139 -12.59 5.86 -14.91
N VAL A 140 -12.71 4.77 -14.19
CA VAL A 140 -13.85 4.51 -13.29
C VAL A 140 -13.29 4.12 -11.94
N ARG A 141 -13.45 5.00 -10.96
CA ARG A 141 -12.99 4.72 -9.59
C ARG A 141 -13.75 3.53 -9.00
N ILE A 142 -13.05 2.66 -8.34
CA ILE A 142 -13.62 1.55 -7.58
C ILE A 142 -13.69 2.02 -6.11
N PRO A 143 -14.87 2.40 -5.60
CA PRO A 143 -14.99 2.83 -4.21
C PRO A 143 -14.83 1.66 -3.25
N THR A 144 -14.32 1.96 -2.05
CA THR A 144 -14.28 1.03 -0.94
C THR A 144 -15.16 1.57 0.19
N HIS A 145 -16.04 0.74 0.73
CA HIS A 145 -16.92 1.14 1.82
C HIS A 145 -16.71 0.25 3.02
N TYR A 146 -16.92 0.78 4.20
CA TYR A 146 -16.91 -0.01 5.41
C TYR A 146 -17.85 -1.21 5.30
N HIS A 147 -17.42 -2.33 5.79
CA HIS A 147 -18.25 -3.51 6.00
C HIS A 147 -17.88 -4.14 7.35
N ALA A 148 -18.90 -4.58 8.06
CA ALA A 148 -18.70 -5.26 9.33
C ALA A 148 -18.05 -6.63 9.11
N VAL A 149 -16.98 -6.89 9.84
CA VAL A 149 -16.24 -8.16 9.79
C VAL A 149 -16.34 -8.78 11.19
N ALA A 150 -16.68 -10.06 11.26
CA ALA A 150 -16.75 -10.78 12.52
C ALA A 150 -15.37 -10.88 13.17
N ALA A 151 -15.32 -10.72 14.49
CA ALA A 151 -14.08 -10.92 15.21
C ALA A 151 -13.59 -12.38 15.05
N THR A 152 -12.31 -12.54 14.76
CA THR A 152 -11.69 -13.87 14.61
C THR A 152 -10.30 -13.88 15.24
N ARG A 153 -9.83 -15.07 15.54
CA ARG A 153 -8.43 -15.33 15.95
C ARG A 153 -7.94 -16.58 15.22
N ALA A 154 -6.80 -16.49 14.60
CA ALA A 154 -6.14 -17.60 13.92
C ALA A 154 -4.70 -17.73 14.42
N SER A 155 -4.18 -18.94 14.46
CA SER A 155 -2.78 -19.25 14.79
C SER A 155 -2.21 -20.20 13.76
N PHE A 156 -0.97 -19.95 13.36
CA PHE A 156 -0.24 -20.72 12.36
C PHE A 156 1.10 -21.12 12.93
N GLU A 157 1.43 -22.39 12.85
CA GLU A 157 2.71 -22.93 13.30
C GLU A 157 3.77 -22.78 12.21
N THR A 158 4.92 -22.22 12.57
CA THR A 158 6.09 -22.08 11.71
C THR A 158 7.33 -22.54 12.47
N PRO A 159 7.51 -23.89 12.67
CA PRO A 159 8.47 -24.45 13.62
C PRO A 159 9.93 -24.11 13.31
N ASP A 160 10.24 -23.81 12.04
CA ASP A 160 11.61 -23.48 11.62
C ASP A 160 11.98 -22.00 11.82
N LYS A 161 11.08 -21.21 12.41
CA LYS A 161 11.30 -19.78 12.65
C LYS A 161 11.46 -19.47 14.13
N ALA A 162 12.52 -18.73 14.45
CA ALA A 162 12.82 -18.34 15.82
C ALA A 162 11.84 -17.30 16.40
N ASN A 163 11.18 -16.52 15.55
CA ASN A 163 10.25 -15.49 15.95
C ASN A 163 8.84 -15.74 15.41
N ALA A 164 7.85 -15.48 16.26
CA ALA A 164 6.45 -15.39 15.88
C ALA A 164 6.07 -13.94 15.54
N VAL A 165 5.03 -13.77 14.73
CA VAL A 165 4.47 -12.47 14.34
C VAL A 165 3.02 -12.41 14.77
N LEU A 166 2.62 -11.31 15.41
CA LEU A 166 1.24 -10.95 15.68
C LEU A 166 0.80 -9.85 14.73
N LEU A 167 -0.31 -10.06 14.05
CA LEU A 167 -1.04 -9.03 13.31
C LEU A 167 -2.46 -8.92 13.86
N SER A 168 -2.90 -7.69 14.10
CA SER A 168 -4.29 -7.39 14.48
C SER A 168 -4.81 -6.24 13.63
N ARG A 169 -6.02 -6.37 13.09
CA ARG A 169 -6.67 -5.35 12.30
C ARG A 169 -8.10 -5.13 12.78
N SER A 170 -8.47 -3.87 12.89
CA SER A 170 -9.86 -3.44 13.04
C SER A 170 -10.18 -2.45 11.93
N ASN A 171 -11.38 -2.51 11.36
CA ASN A 171 -11.86 -1.53 10.40
C ASN A 171 -13.01 -0.72 10.97
N PHE A 172 -13.22 0.49 10.47
CA PHE A 172 -14.28 1.39 10.93
C PHE A 172 -14.71 2.34 9.80
N ALA A 173 -15.99 2.76 9.88
CA ALA A 173 -16.61 3.65 8.91
C ALA A 173 -16.17 5.09 9.15
N LEU A 174 -15.05 5.50 8.54
CA LEU A 174 -14.45 6.82 8.69
C LEU A 174 -13.57 7.13 7.48
N ASN A 175 -13.54 8.38 7.05
CA ASN A 175 -12.61 8.91 6.05
C ASN A 175 -11.90 10.16 6.57
N ALA A 176 -11.07 10.79 5.74
CA ALA A 176 -10.28 11.96 6.13
C ALA A 176 -11.12 13.19 6.52
N ASP A 177 -12.33 13.32 6.00
CA ASP A 177 -13.25 14.43 6.33
C ASP A 177 -14.00 14.22 7.66
N HIS A 178 -13.88 13.05 8.26
CA HIS A 178 -14.55 12.78 9.54
C HIS A 178 -13.93 13.63 10.67
N PRO A 179 -14.74 14.25 11.55
CA PRO A 179 -14.27 15.14 12.61
C PRO A 179 -13.24 14.48 13.56
N ASP A 180 -13.31 13.17 13.73
CA ASP A 180 -12.41 12.41 14.60
C ASP A 180 -11.10 11.95 13.89
N ALA A 181 -10.94 12.15 12.58
CA ALA A 181 -9.80 11.66 11.83
C ALA A 181 -8.47 12.17 12.39
N ALA A 182 -8.37 13.48 12.67
CA ALA A 182 -7.18 14.09 13.26
C ALA A 182 -6.93 13.58 14.69
N ALA A 183 -7.96 13.40 15.50
CA ALA A 183 -7.84 12.86 16.86
C ALA A 183 -7.34 11.42 16.84
N LEU A 184 -7.84 10.59 15.92
CA LEU A 184 -7.38 9.22 15.73
C LEU A 184 -5.91 9.14 15.29
N ALA A 185 -5.46 10.06 14.43
CA ALA A 185 -4.04 10.12 14.03
C ALA A 185 -3.13 10.41 15.23
N VAL A 186 -3.51 11.37 16.09
CA VAL A 186 -2.80 11.68 17.34
C VAL A 186 -2.86 10.51 18.32
N ALA A 187 -4.04 9.92 18.51
CA ALA A 187 -4.23 8.76 19.38
C ALA A 187 -3.35 7.58 18.93
N ASN A 188 -3.31 7.30 17.64
CA ASN A 188 -2.41 6.25 17.11
C ASN A 188 -0.93 6.57 17.34
N HIS A 189 -0.51 7.84 17.20
CA HIS A 189 0.87 8.21 17.48
C HIS A 189 1.24 7.92 18.95
N VAL A 190 0.36 8.25 19.89
CA VAL A 190 0.54 7.94 21.31
C VAL A 190 0.49 6.43 21.56
N PHE A 191 -0.43 5.72 20.93
CA PHE A 191 -0.66 4.30 21.16
C PHE A 191 0.49 3.42 20.68
N GLY A 192 0.85 3.47 19.40
CA GLY A 192 1.89 2.61 18.80
C GLY A 192 2.65 3.22 17.63
N GLY A 193 2.15 4.32 17.04
CA GLY A 193 2.77 4.99 15.89
C GLY A 193 4.02 5.79 16.22
N GLY A 194 4.21 6.21 17.47
CA GLY A 194 5.36 6.98 17.95
C GLY A 194 6.61 6.15 18.28
N GLY A 195 6.64 4.89 17.84
CA GLY A 195 7.79 4.00 18.06
C GLY A 195 8.04 3.72 19.54
N MET A 196 9.28 3.86 20.00
CA MET A 196 9.65 3.54 21.40
C MET A 196 9.02 4.48 22.45
N ALA A 197 8.64 5.68 22.07
CA ALA A 197 7.98 6.63 22.97
C ALA A 197 6.45 6.35 23.08
N SER A 198 5.90 5.50 22.23
CA SER A 198 4.50 5.11 22.30
C SER A 198 4.18 4.22 23.51
N ARG A 199 2.89 4.10 23.87
CA ARG A 199 2.42 3.21 24.94
C ARG A 199 2.85 1.76 24.67
N LEU A 200 2.60 1.23 23.46
CA LEU A 200 3.03 -0.11 23.06
C LEU A 200 4.54 -0.29 23.14
N GLY A 201 5.31 0.66 22.60
CA GLY A 201 6.78 0.62 22.64
C GLY A 201 7.33 0.61 24.06
N ASN A 202 6.79 1.47 24.91
CA ASN A 202 7.18 1.56 26.32
C ASN A 202 6.81 0.29 27.10
N ARG A 203 5.56 -0.18 27.00
CA ARG A 203 5.07 -1.35 27.73
C ARG A 203 5.75 -2.64 27.26
N ILE A 204 5.64 -2.95 25.98
CA ILE A 204 5.98 -4.25 25.43
C ILE A 204 7.50 -4.40 25.24
N ARG A 205 8.18 -3.34 24.77
CA ARG A 205 9.62 -3.40 24.49
C ARG A 205 10.46 -2.97 25.70
N GLN A 206 10.18 -1.79 26.28
CA GLN A 206 11.07 -1.22 27.31
C GLN A 206 10.84 -1.83 28.69
N LYS A 207 9.60 -1.96 29.14
CA LYS A 207 9.29 -2.46 30.48
C LYS A 207 9.32 -3.98 30.58
N GLU A 208 8.70 -4.68 29.63
CA GLU A 208 8.53 -6.13 29.71
C GLU A 208 9.49 -6.93 28.84
N GLY A 209 10.18 -6.30 27.88
CA GLY A 209 11.15 -6.96 27.02
C GLY A 209 10.58 -8.10 26.16
N LEU A 210 9.27 -8.06 25.85
CA LEU A 210 8.58 -9.14 25.15
C LEU A 210 8.84 -9.15 23.66
N SER A 211 9.08 -7.97 23.07
CA SER A 211 9.21 -7.80 21.63
C SER A 211 10.33 -6.83 21.30
N TYR A 212 11.06 -7.12 20.26
CA TYR A 212 12.01 -6.17 19.67
C TYR A 212 11.32 -5.09 18.83
N GLY A 213 10.21 -5.42 18.18
CA GLY A 213 9.45 -4.52 17.32
C GLY A 213 7.95 -4.67 17.54
N VAL A 214 7.33 -3.59 18.01
CA VAL A 214 5.87 -3.45 18.14
C VAL A 214 5.46 -2.07 17.70
N GLY A 215 4.32 -1.96 17.03
CA GLY A 215 3.78 -0.68 16.62
C GLY A 215 2.36 -0.79 16.08
N SER A 216 1.74 0.37 15.88
CA SER A 216 0.44 0.48 15.24
C SER A 216 0.47 1.51 14.11
N ARG A 217 -0.41 1.33 13.16
CA ARG A 217 -0.68 2.28 12.09
C ARG A 217 -2.18 2.39 11.87
N ILE A 218 -2.66 3.63 11.82
CA ILE A 218 -3.99 3.92 11.33
C ILE A 218 -3.90 4.28 9.85
N GLY A 219 -4.73 3.67 9.04
CA GLY A 219 -4.97 4.05 7.65
C GLY A 219 -6.33 4.70 7.57
N VAL A 220 -6.35 6.02 7.39
CA VAL A 220 -7.56 6.78 7.10
C VAL A 220 -7.65 6.91 5.59
N ASP A 221 -8.77 6.48 5.01
CA ASP A 221 -9.00 6.66 3.58
C ASP A 221 -9.35 8.12 3.28
N ASP A 222 -8.85 8.66 2.18
CA ASP A 222 -9.05 10.05 1.82
C ASP A 222 -10.48 10.34 1.35
N LEU A 223 -11.14 9.38 0.74
CA LEU A 223 -12.42 9.55 0.05
C LEU A 223 -13.53 8.64 0.61
N ASP A 224 -13.18 7.39 0.90
CA ASP A 224 -14.14 6.35 1.25
C ASP A 224 -14.16 6.09 2.76
N ASP A 225 -15.28 5.63 3.27
CA ASP A 225 -15.50 5.33 4.68
C ASP A 225 -14.92 3.97 5.11
N ASP A 226 -13.75 3.60 4.60
CA ASP A 226 -13.10 2.30 4.84
C ASP A 226 -11.71 2.47 5.46
N SER A 227 -11.67 2.89 6.71
CA SER A 227 -10.44 3.10 7.47
C SER A 227 -10.09 1.90 8.35
N SER A 228 -8.84 1.79 8.77
CA SER A 228 -8.40 0.67 9.60
C SER A 228 -7.27 1.01 10.55
N LEU A 229 -7.24 0.33 11.70
CA LEU A 229 -6.11 0.25 12.61
C LEU A 229 -5.42 -1.10 12.42
N LEU A 230 -4.13 -1.08 12.15
CA LEU A 230 -3.27 -2.26 12.10
C LEU A 230 -2.28 -2.20 13.26
N ILE A 231 -2.16 -3.30 14.01
CA ILE A 231 -1.14 -3.49 15.04
C ILE A 231 -0.28 -4.67 14.62
N GLN A 232 1.03 -4.53 14.74
CA GLN A 232 1.95 -5.62 14.48
C GLN A 232 3.03 -5.69 15.56
N ALA A 233 3.45 -6.92 15.86
CA ALA A 233 4.57 -7.18 16.75
C ALA A 233 5.31 -8.46 16.33
N SER A 234 6.60 -8.54 16.69
CA SER A 234 7.41 -9.75 16.51
C SER A 234 8.06 -10.11 17.84
N ALA A 235 7.88 -11.33 18.29
CA ALA A 235 8.41 -11.80 19.56
C ALA A 235 8.79 -13.30 19.48
N ALA A 236 9.53 -13.77 20.48
CA ALA A 236 9.72 -15.20 20.68
C ALA A 236 8.35 -15.89 20.92
N PRO A 237 8.12 -17.11 20.39
CA PRO A 237 6.82 -17.78 20.49
C PRO A 237 6.26 -17.87 21.91
N GLU A 238 7.10 -18.12 22.90
CA GLU A 238 6.75 -18.22 24.32
C GLU A 238 6.24 -16.90 24.92
N ASN A 239 6.58 -15.77 24.32
CA ASN A 239 6.14 -14.44 24.76
C ASN A 239 4.82 -13.99 24.13
N MET A 240 4.30 -14.68 23.12
CA MET A 240 3.15 -14.21 22.33
C MET A 240 1.89 -14.03 23.16
N ALA A 241 1.59 -14.91 24.11
CA ALA A 241 0.40 -14.78 24.95
C ALA A 241 0.47 -13.53 25.87
N ARG A 242 1.65 -13.29 26.46
CA ARG A 242 1.87 -12.09 27.29
C ARG A 242 1.83 -10.80 26.45
N LEU A 243 2.41 -10.85 25.25
CA LEU A 243 2.39 -9.74 24.31
C LEU A 243 0.96 -9.39 23.90
N GLU A 244 0.12 -10.39 23.56
CA GLU A 244 -1.28 -10.17 23.23
C GLU A 244 -2.06 -9.55 24.40
N THR A 245 -1.81 -10.01 25.63
CA THR A 245 -2.42 -9.44 26.84
C THR A 245 -2.00 -7.98 27.02
N ALA A 246 -0.70 -7.69 26.99
CA ALA A 246 -0.19 -6.32 27.13
C ALA A 246 -0.72 -5.38 26.05
N MET A 247 -0.83 -5.86 24.80
CA MET A 247 -1.41 -5.09 23.71
C MET A 247 -2.89 -4.75 23.96
N ARG A 248 -3.68 -5.69 24.47
CA ARG A 248 -5.11 -5.47 24.80
C ARG A 248 -5.28 -4.47 25.95
N GLU A 249 -4.50 -4.61 27.01
CA GLU A 249 -4.51 -3.68 28.14
C GLU A 249 -4.13 -2.24 27.75
N GLU A 250 -3.29 -2.07 26.75
CA GLU A 250 -2.93 -0.73 26.26
C GLU A 250 -3.96 -0.15 25.28
N LEU A 251 -4.87 -0.96 24.73
CA LEU A 251 -6.00 -0.50 23.93
C LEU A 251 -7.16 0.03 24.78
N GLU A 252 -7.31 -0.45 26.00
CA GLU A 252 -8.30 0.01 26.99
C GLU A 252 -7.88 1.32 27.67
#